data_b35eadb32555b71dc6187c562d87ec01
#
_entry.id   b35eadb32555b71dc6187c562d87ec01
#
_cell.length_a   1.000
_cell.length_b   1.000
_cell.length_c   1.000
_cell.angle_alpha   90.00
_cell.angle_beta   90.00
_cell.angle_gamma   90.00
#
_symmetry.space_group_name_H-M   'P 1'
#
loop_
_entity.id
_entity.type
_entity.pdbx_description
1 polymer ?
#
loop_
_entity_poly.entity_id
_entity_poly.type
_entity_poly.pdbx_seq_one_letter_code
_entity_poly.pdbx_strand_id
1 'polypeptide(L)'
;MDDNPSEQFFYAYILTSETNQTRHYTGFTENLEERLKAHNTGKVPHTAKYRPWVIECAVAFRSRKKAMDFEAYLKSHLGRAFAKKHL
;
A
#
# COMPACT_ATOMS: atom_id res chain seq x y z
N MET A 1 -14.82 20.93 -10.01
CA MET A 1 -14.58 20.45 -10.10
C MET A 1 -14.71 19.50 -10.44
N ASP A 2 -14.74 18.90 -10.36
CA ASP A 2 -15.09 18.11 -10.94
C ASP A 2 -14.76 16.91 -10.74
N ASP A 3 -15.47 16.17 -10.41
CA ASP A 3 -15.41 14.87 -10.15
C ASP A 3 -15.31 14.16 -11.39
N ASN A 4 -14.25 14.24 -11.99
CA ASN A 4 -13.98 13.63 -13.23
C ASN A 4 -13.52 12.20 -12.96
N PRO A 5 -14.14 11.20 -13.55
CA PRO A 5 -13.69 9.81 -13.38
C PRO A 5 -12.24 9.60 -13.78
N SER A 6 -11.72 10.46 -14.67
CA SER A 6 -10.32 10.35 -15.05
C SER A 6 -9.37 10.72 -13.92
N GLU A 7 -9.89 11.24 -12.81
CA GLU A 7 -9.07 11.55 -11.66
C GLU A 7 -8.99 10.40 -10.66
N GLN A 8 -9.56 9.27 -11.01
CA GLN A 8 -9.39 8.07 -10.21
C GLN A 8 -7.91 7.68 -10.18
N PHE A 9 -7.40 7.43 -8.98
CA PHE A 9 -6.04 6.95 -8.80
C PHE A 9 -6.02 5.52 -8.32
N PHE A 10 -4.92 4.86 -8.62
CA PHE A 10 -4.65 3.50 -8.18
C PHE A 10 -3.35 3.56 -7.39
N TYR A 11 -3.29 2.87 -6.27
CA TYR A 11 -2.18 3.06 -5.34
C TYR A 11 -1.40 1.79 -5.12
N ALA A 12 -0.07 1.92 -5.15
CA ALA A 12 0.81 0.93 -4.56
C ALA A 12 1.23 1.52 -3.21
N TYR A 13 1.09 0.75 -2.13
CA TYR A 13 1.31 1.30 -0.80
C TYR A 13 2.13 0.35 0.06
N ILE A 14 2.79 0.91 1.06
CA ILE A 14 3.52 0.14 2.05
C ILE A 14 3.00 0.54 3.41
N LEU A 15 2.67 -0.44 4.24
CA LEU A 15 2.24 -0.24 5.61
C LEU A 15 3.34 -0.68 6.56
N THR A 16 3.41 -0.05 7.72
CA THR A 16 4.28 -0.46 8.81
C THR A 16 3.42 -0.79 10.03
N SER A 17 3.73 -1.89 10.69
CA SER A 17 3.04 -2.27 11.93
C SER A 17 3.52 -1.39 13.07
N GLU A 18 2.59 -0.86 13.88
CA GLU A 18 2.97 -0.08 15.05
C GLU A 18 3.40 -0.96 16.21
N THR A 19 3.00 -2.22 16.23
CA THR A 19 3.40 -3.14 17.29
C THR A 19 4.71 -3.84 16.99
N ASN A 20 5.12 -3.89 15.72
CA ASN A 20 6.38 -4.50 15.33
C ASN A 20 6.87 -3.80 14.07
N GLN A 21 7.70 -2.78 14.25
CA GLN A 21 8.11 -1.91 13.16
C GLN A 21 9.02 -2.57 12.14
N THR A 22 9.44 -3.82 12.37
CA THR A 22 10.14 -4.57 11.35
C THR A 22 9.18 -5.22 10.36
N ARG A 23 7.88 -5.20 10.64
CA ARG A 23 6.88 -5.81 9.77
C ARG A 23 6.27 -4.78 8.86
N HIS A 24 6.33 -5.08 7.57
CA HIS A 24 5.77 -4.23 6.53
C HIS A 24 4.83 -5.03 5.66
N TYR A 25 3.89 -4.36 5.04
CA TYR A 25 2.99 -4.99 4.08
C TYR A 25 2.91 -4.10 2.85
N THR A 26 3.09 -4.69 1.67
CA THR A 26 2.99 -3.98 0.40
C THR A 26 1.74 -4.44 -0.32
N GLY A 27 0.95 -3.51 -0.81
CA GLY A 27 -0.31 -3.83 -1.46
C GLY A 27 -0.68 -2.86 -2.56
N PHE A 28 -1.81 -3.15 -3.18
CA PHE A 28 -2.41 -2.36 -4.23
C PHE A 28 -3.86 -2.09 -3.83
N THR A 29 -4.35 -0.87 -4.08
CA THR A 29 -5.76 -0.57 -3.82
C THR A 29 -6.21 0.63 -4.66
N GLU A 30 -7.51 0.72 -4.85
CA GLU A 30 -8.13 1.89 -5.46
C GLU A 30 -8.63 2.86 -4.38
N ASN A 31 -8.65 2.46 -3.13
CA ASN A 31 -9.13 3.29 -2.04
C ASN A 31 -8.27 3.05 -0.81
N LEU A 32 -7.32 3.94 -0.57
CA LEU A 32 -6.37 3.80 0.52
C LEU A 32 -7.02 3.79 1.89
N GLU A 33 -7.95 4.70 2.11
CA GLU A 33 -8.61 4.83 3.41
C GLU A 33 -9.37 3.57 3.78
N GLU A 34 -10.15 3.06 2.84
CA GLU A 34 -10.94 1.86 3.06
C GLU A 34 -10.05 0.64 3.26
N ARG A 35 -8.96 0.56 2.49
CA ARG A 35 -8.05 -0.58 2.57
C ARG A 35 -7.28 -0.58 3.90
N LEU A 36 -6.81 0.58 4.34
CA LEU A 36 -6.16 0.69 5.64
C LEU A 36 -7.11 0.28 6.75
N LYS A 37 -8.36 0.71 6.65
CA LYS A 37 -9.37 0.33 7.64
C LYS A 37 -9.58 -1.19 7.64
N ALA A 38 -9.57 -1.82 6.47
CA ALA A 38 -9.74 -3.28 6.39
C ALA A 38 -8.59 -3.99 7.09
N HIS A 39 -7.35 -3.53 6.89
CA HIS A 39 -6.21 -4.12 7.59
C HIS A 39 -6.36 -3.94 9.11
N ASN A 40 -6.81 -2.78 9.55
CA ASN A 40 -6.87 -2.47 10.98
C ASN A 40 -8.09 -3.03 11.69
N THR A 41 -9.09 -3.50 10.95
CA THR A 41 -10.23 -4.18 11.55
C THR A 41 -10.11 -5.70 11.48
N GLY A 42 -8.97 -6.20 10.99
CA GLY A 42 -8.72 -7.63 10.97
C GLY A 42 -9.34 -8.37 9.81
N LYS A 43 -9.84 -7.65 8.78
CA LYS A 43 -10.47 -8.30 7.64
C LYS A 43 -9.47 -8.93 6.68
N VAL A 44 -8.18 -8.61 6.83
CA VAL A 44 -7.13 -9.20 6.01
C VAL A 44 -6.37 -10.16 6.93
N PRO A 45 -6.58 -11.47 6.79
CA PRO A 45 -6.11 -12.43 7.80
C PRO A 45 -4.63 -12.37 8.13
N HIS A 46 -3.75 -12.31 7.13
CA HIS A 46 -2.33 -12.39 7.44
C HIS A 46 -1.71 -11.06 7.90
N THR A 47 -2.48 -9.97 7.91
CA THR A 47 -2.00 -8.73 8.51
C THR A 47 -2.66 -8.47 9.87
N ALA A 48 -3.71 -9.22 10.20
CA ALA A 48 -4.48 -8.99 11.43
C ALA A 48 -3.62 -9.10 12.68
N LYS A 49 -2.63 -9.98 12.68
CA LYS A 49 -1.79 -10.25 13.83
C LYS A 49 -0.93 -9.04 14.23
N TYR A 50 -0.57 -8.20 13.28
CA TYR A 50 0.36 -7.10 13.53
C TYR A 50 -0.32 -5.74 13.53
N ARG A 51 -1.63 -5.71 13.75
CA ARG A 51 -2.36 -4.45 13.88
C ARG A 51 -1.90 -3.66 15.11
N PRO A 52 -2.02 -2.36 15.10
CA PRO A 52 -2.53 -1.52 14.01
C PRO A 52 -1.43 -1.20 13.01
N TRP A 53 -1.86 -0.90 11.79
CA TRP A 53 -0.98 -0.55 10.69
C TRP A 53 -1.10 0.93 10.37
N VAL A 54 0.00 1.55 9.97
CA VAL A 54 -0.01 2.91 9.46
C VAL A 54 0.57 2.91 8.05
N ILE A 55 0.18 3.89 7.25
CA ILE A 55 0.74 4.03 5.91
C ILE A 55 2.14 4.61 6.02
N GLU A 56 3.13 3.85 5.56
CA GLU A 56 4.49 4.32 5.46
C GLU A 56 4.63 5.21 4.23
N CYS A 57 4.12 4.76 3.10
CA CYS A 57 4.08 5.54 1.87
C CYS A 57 3.02 4.98 0.94
N ALA A 58 2.59 5.82 0.01
CA ALA A 58 1.67 5.39 -1.04
C ALA A 58 2.00 6.17 -2.29
N VAL A 59 2.04 5.47 -3.42
CA VAL A 59 2.31 6.11 -4.71
C VAL A 59 1.06 5.99 -5.56
N ALA A 60 0.58 7.12 -6.04
CA ALA A 60 -0.65 7.20 -6.83
C ALA A 60 -0.34 7.16 -8.31
N PHE A 61 -1.06 6.34 -9.04
CA PHE A 61 -0.93 6.23 -10.49
C PHE A 61 -2.29 6.43 -11.12
N ARG A 62 -2.32 7.01 -12.29
CA ARG A 62 -3.55 7.08 -13.07
C ARG A 62 -3.87 5.78 -13.76
N SER A 63 -2.88 4.91 -13.90
CA SER A 63 -3.02 3.62 -14.59
C SER A 63 -3.04 2.49 -13.57
N ARG A 64 -4.09 1.66 -13.65
CA ARG A 64 -4.16 0.46 -12.82
C ARG A 64 -2.95 -0.44 -13.06
N LYS A 65 -2.59 -0.63 -14.33
CA LYS A 65 -1.48 -1.50 -14.67
C LYS A 65 -0.17 -0.99 -14.08
N LYS A 66 0.08 0.31 -14.17
CA LYS A 66 1.32 0.86 -13.62
C LYS A 66 1.38 0.70 -12.11
N ALA A 67 0.26 0.89 -11.43
CA ALA A 67 0.22 0.72 -9.97
C ALA A 67 0.50 -0.74 -9.60
N MET A 68 -0.12 -1.67 -10.32
CA MET A 68 0.09 -3.09 -10.05
C MET A 68 1.50 -3.54 -10.37
N ASP A 69 2.08 -3.01 -11.45
CA ASP A 69 3.46 -3.32 -11.81
C ASP A 69 4.42 -2.79 -10.74
N PHE A 70 4.15 -1.60 -10.23
CA PHE A 70 4.99 -1.02 -9.19
C PHE A 70 4.85 -1.78 -7.87
N GLU A 71 3.65 -2.22 -7.54
CA GLU A 71 3.43 -3.02 -6.35
C GLU A 71 4.21 -4.34 -6.45
N ALA A 72 4.18 -4.99 -7.60
CA ALA A 72 4.95 -6.20 -7.83
C ALA A 72 6.46 -5.95 -7.72
N TYR A 73 6.92 -4.82 -8.26
CA TYR A 73 8.32 -4.43 -8.16
C TYR A 73 8.74 -4.23 -6.71
N LEU A 74 7.90 -3.56 -5.92
CA LEU A 74 8.22 -3.32 -4.51
C LEU A 74 8.35 -4.62 -3.71
N LYS A 75 7.72 -5.68 -4.17
CA LYS A 75 7.83 -6.99 -3.51
C LYS A 75 9.06 -7.77 -3.94
N SER A 76 9.73 -7.33 -5.00
CA SER A 76 10.94 -8.00 -5.49
C SER A 76 12.13 -7.60 -4.62
N HIS A 77 13.23 -8.33 -4.77
CA HIS A 77 14.45 -8.03 -4.02
C HIS A 77 14.95 -6.61 -4.31
N LEU A 78 15.01 -6.24 -5.60
CA LEU A 78 15.48 -4.92 -5.99
C LEU A 78 14.51 -3.83 -5.52
N GLY A 79 13.21 -4.11 -5.61
CA GLY A 79 12.21 -3.13 -5.17
C GLY A 79 12.24 -2.89 -3.68
N ARG A 80 12.51 -3.92 -2.89
CA ARG A 80 12.66 -3.75 -1.44
C ARG A 80 13.85 -2.89 -1.10
N ALA A 81 14.97 -3.08 -1.81
CA ALA A 81 16.15 -2.25 -1.61
C ALA A 81 15.86 -0.80 -2.00
N PHE A 82 15.14 -0.60 -3.11
CA PHE A 82 14.72 0.73 -3.55
C PHE A 82 13.84 1.39 -2.50
N ALA A 83 12.86 0.67 -1.98
CA ALA A 83 11.93 1.22 -0.99
C ALA A 83 12.66 1.61 0.29
N LYS A 84 13.56 0.75 0.75
CA LYS A 84 14.31 1.02 1.96
C LYS A 84 15.16 2.28 1.84
N LYS A 85 15.68 2.55 0.64
CA LYS A 85 16.55 3.68 0.42
C LYS A 85 15.78 4.96 0.12
N HIS A 86 14.68 4.88 -0.61
CA HIS A 86 14.01 6.04 -1.17
C HIS A 86 12.61 6.31 -0.63
N LEU A 87 12.00 5.36 -0.02
CA LEU A 87 10.67 5.48 0.49
C LEU A 87 10.66 5.30 2.01
#